data_a147470cec823732423c8596e8041650
#
_entry.id   a147470cec823732423c8596e8041650
#
_cell.length_a   1.000
_cell.length_b   1.000
_cell.length_c   1.000
_cell.angle_alpha   90.00
_cell.angle_beta   90.00
_cell.angle_gamma   90.00
#
_symmetry.space_group_name_H-M   'P 1'
#
loop_
_entity.id
_entity.type
_entity.pdbx_description
1 polymer ?
#
loop_
_entity_poly.entity_id
_entity_poly.type
_entity_poly.pdbx_seq_one_letter_code
_entity_poly.pdbx_strand_id
1 'polypeptide(L)'
;MSVQATLRGRRRAAGTLLAAGALALAACTPAGEGDGDTSGEPDASGAAGTTQLSIATGGTGGVYYPLGGGFATVIGEQVDGYSATVSETNASVDNMQLIGDGGADLALVLGDTAADAVNGEADFEGAPVTACALGRLYDNYTQIVTSADSGITSIEDMEGASVSLGSPGSGTEIIALRILEAAGIDPDSGISRQQLGVAETVEALRDGTIDAGFWSGGLPTGALVDYATTGEMVLIPHGEYATVMQEAYGAYYTETEIPADTYEGQDEAISVVVVPNVLVANPDNMDEGLQEQITAAIFDSREQLTEVHPAAADLDPATAGEVEYMDICPGSQAYFDGQ
;
A
#
# COMPACT_ATOMS: atom_id res chain seq x y z
N MET A 1 7.75 33.77 -50.44
CA MET A 1 6.50 33.56 -51.20
C MET A 1 5.47 33.09 -50.18
N SER A 2 4.54 34.01 -49.88
CA SER A 2 3.40 33.84 -48.97
C SER A 2 2.27 33.11 -49.70
N VAL A 3 1.55 32.21 -49.02
CA VAL A 3 0.15 31.97 -49.31
C VAL A 3 -0.58 31.76 -47.98
N GLN A 4 -1.36 32.77 -47.63
CA GLN A 4 -2.48 32.70 -46.68
C GLN A 4 -3.74 32.20 -47.39
N ALA A 5 -4.54 31.39 -46.72
CA ALA A 5 -5.96 31.26 -47.04
C ALA A 5 -6.69 30.76 -45.76
N THR A 6 -7.26 31.68 -45.03
CA THR A 6 -8.66 32.16 -44.94
C THR A 6 -9.72 31.13 -44.51
N LEU A 7 -10.17 31.32 -43.28
CA LEU A 7 -11.48 31.21 -42.65
C LEU A 7 -12.72 30.91 -43.52
N ARG A 8 -13.60 30.07 -43.05
CA ARG A 8 -15.06 30.32 -43.00
C ARG A 8 -15.76 29.44 -41.96
N GLY A 9 -16.31 30.07 -41.01
CA GLY A 9 -17.21 29.62 -39.98
C GLY A 9 -18.61 29.30 -40.47
N ARG A 10 -19.31 28.50 -39.70
CA ARG A 10 -20.80 28.42 -39.69
C ARG A 10 -21.30 28.24 -38.27
N ARG A 11 -21.90 29.32 -37.77
CA ARG A 11 -22.82 29.32 -36.63
C ARG A 11 -24.20 28.84 -37.10
N ARG A 12 -24.88 28.02 -36.29
CA ARG A 12 -26.35 27.91 -36.13
C ARG A 12 -26.56 27.38 -34.70
N ALA A 13 -27.03 28.12 -33.76
CA ALA A 13 -28.31 28.74 -33.47
C ALA A 13 -29.37 27.73 -32.98
N ALA A 14 -29.58 27.78 -31.65
CA ALA A 14 -30.81 27.86 -30.89
C ALA A 14 -31.87 26.75 -30.99
N GLY A 15 -32.29 26.27 -29.83
CA GLY A 15 -33.50 25.49 -29.61
C GLY A 15 -33.76 25.29 -28.12
N THR A 16 -34.35 26.33 -27.51
CA THR A 16 -34.92 26.33 -26.16
C THR A 16 -36.24 25.57 -26.17
N LEU A 17 -36.48 24.68 -25.21
CA LEU A 17 -37.84 24.24 -24.86
C LEU A 17 -37.90 24.03 -23.33
N LEU A 18 -38.55 24.97 -22.68
CA LEU A 18 -39.12 24.88 -21.33
C LEU A 18 -40.33 23.95 -21.36
N ALA A 19 -40.44 23.06 -20.40
CA ALA A 19 -41.71 22.49 -19.98
C ALA A 19 -41.77 22.46 -18.45
N ALA A 20 -42.53 23.39 -17.93
CA ALA A 20 -42.96 23.41 -16.53
C ALA A 20 -44.16 22.45 -16.37
N GLY A 21 -44.09 21.63 -15.30
CA GLY A 21 -45.17 20.77 -14.86
C GLY A 21 -45.33 20.86 -13.35
N ALA A 22 -46.22 21.77 -12.92
CA ALA A 22 -46.70 21.84 -11.54
C ALA A 22 -47.96 20.97 -11.42
N LEU A 23 -48.04 20.14 -10.37
CA LEU A 23 -49.32 19.59 -9.83
C LEU A 23 -49.07 19.23 -8.36
N ALA A 24 -49.61 20.01 -7.48
CA ALA A 24 -50.91 20.02 -6.82
C ALA A 24 -50.97 19.12 -5.56
N LEU A 25 -51.03 19.82 -4.41
CA LEU A 25 -51.35 19.31 -3.08
C LEU A 25 -52.79 18.73 -3.08
N ALA A 26 -52.95 17.64 -2.36
CA ALA A 26 -54.25 17.27 -1.78
C ALA A 26 -54.06 16.94 -0.30
N ALA A 27 -54.50 17.86 0.53
CA ALA A 27 -54.75 17.66 1.96
C ALA A 27 -56.11 17.00 2.14
N CYS A 28 -56.19 15.96 2.93
CA CYS A 28 -57.41 15.49 3.56
C CYS A 28 -57.11 15.09 5.00
N THR A 29 -57.52 15.93 5.92
CA THR A 29 -57.80 15.57 7.32
C THR A 29 -59.25 15.11 7.45
N PRO A 30 -59.54 14.15 8.34
CA PRO A 30 -60.64 14.37 9.26
C PRO A 30 -60.19 14.18 10.73
N ALA A 31 -60.78 15.04 11.56
CA ALA A 31 -60.69 15.02 13.00
C ALA A 31 -61.40 13.79 13.60
N GLY A 32 -60.77 13.22 14.64
CA GLY A 32 -61.36 12.23 15.54
C GLY A 32 -60.70 12.37 16.90
N GLU A 33 -61.44 12.97 17.86
CA GLU A 33 -61.09 13.02 19.28
C GLU A 33 -61.08 11.63 19.87
N GLY A 34 -60.04 11.33 20.64
CA GLY A 34 -59.94 10.13 21.47
C GLY A 34 -58.82 10.34 22.47
N ASP A 35 -59.20 10.73 23.70
CA ASP A 35 -58.37 10.73 24.90
C ASP A 35 -57.74 9.34 25.15
N GLY A 36 -56.44 9.29 25.38
CA GLY A 36 -55.71 8.12 25.78
C GLY A 36 -54.28 8.49 26.15
N ASP A 37 -54.13 8.94 27.40
CA ASP A 37 -52.85 9.15 28.06
C ASP A 37 -52.09 7.81 28.14
N THR A 38 -51.00 7.71 27.36
CA THR A 38 -49.91 6.74 27.60
C THR A 38 -48.60 7.41 27.20
N SER A 39 -47.93 7.96 28.19
CA SER A 39 -46.53 8.31 28.17
C SER A 39 -45.69 7.06 27.89
N GLY A 40 -45.49 6.74 26.63
CA GLY A 40 -44.47 5.86 26.13
C GLY A 40 -43.32 6.72 25.63
N GLU A 41 -42.22 6.81 26.41
CA GLU A 41 -40.93 7.26 25.92
C GLU A 41 -40.61 6.45 24.67
N PRO A 42 -40.18 7.08 23.56
CA PRO A 42 -39.62 6.34 22.48
C PRO A 42 -38.28 5.76 22.98
N ASP A 43 -38.25 4.43 23.14
CA ASP A 43 -37.02 3.66 23.22
C ASP A 43 -36.21 4.01 21.95
N ALA A 44 -35.26 4.96 22.10
CA ALA A 44 -34.22 5.21 21.14
C ALA A 44 -33.19 4.07 21.26
N SER A 45 -33.61 2.84 20.94
CA SER A 45 -32.70 1.82 20.49
C SER A 45 -32.24 2.23 19.08
N GLY A 46 -31.41 3.29 19.03
CA GLY A 46 -30.62 3.56 17.85
C GLY A 46 -29.75 2.32 17.62
N ALA A 47 -29.97 1.63 16.53
CA ALA A 47 -28.96 0.73 16.01
C ALA A 47 -27.68 1.56 15.97
N ALA A 48 -26.69 1.20 16.80
CA ALA A 48 -25.37 1.80 16.74
C ALA A 48 -24.88 1.61 15.30
N GLY A 49 -24.74 2.72 14.56
CA GLY A 49 -24.25 2.66 13.19
C GLY A 49 -22.84 2.06 13.22
N THR A 50 -22.55 1.16 12.31
CA THR A 50 -21.21 0.63 12.13
C THR A 50 -20.28 1.76 11.66
N THR A 51 -19.18 2.01 12.37
CA THR A 51 -18.14 2.94 11.96
C THR A 51 -17.28 2.28 10.90
N GLN A 52 -17.08 2.96 9.77
CA GLN A 52 -16.27 2.44 8.69
C GLN A 52 -14.85 3.00 8.76
N LEU A 53 -13.87 2.10 8.81
CA LEU A 53 -12.44 2.41 8.73
C LEU A 53 -11.97 2.27 7.28
N SER A 54 -10.96 3.05 6.93
CA SER A 54 -10.27 3.00 5.63
C SER A 54 -8.85 2.45 5.81
N ILE A 55 -8.46 1.51 4.93
CA ILE A 55 -7.12 0.91 4.90
C ILE A 55 -6.44 1.30 3.59
N ALA A 56 -5.39 2.09 3.65
CA ALA A 56 -4.54 2.40 2.50
C ALA A 56 -3.58 1.23 2.24
N THR A 57 -3.52 0.78 0.98
CA THR A 57 -2.80 -0.44 0.59
C THR A 57 -1.74 -0.16 -0.47
N GLY A 58 -1.86 -0.70 -1.65
CA GLY A 58 -1.00 -0.56 -2.81
C GLY A 58 -1.73 -1.09 -4.04
N GLY A 59 -1.03 -1.24 -5.16
CA GLY A 59 -1.60 -1.77 -6.39
C GLY A 59 -2.08 -3.22 -6.26
N THR A 60 -3.11 -3.57 -7.03
CA THR A 60 -3.80 -4.88 -6.98
C THR A 60 -2.90 -6.07 -7.34
N GLY A 61 -1.80 -5.84 -8.08
CA GLY A 61 -0.82 -6.88 -8.43
C GLY A 61 0.18 -7.22 -7.33
N GLY A 62 0.19 -6.46 -6.23
CA GLY A 62 1.08 -6.65 -5.07
C GLY A 62 0.42 -7.39 -3.91
N VAL A 63 1.07 -7.35 -2.75
CA VAL A 63 0.66 -8.06 -1.53
C VAL A 63 -0.26 -7.23 -0.63
N TYR A 64 -0.06 -5.91 -0.56
CA TYR A 64 -0.82 -5.02 0.34
C TYR A 64 -2.32 -5.06 0.08
N TYR A 65 -2.75 -5.05 -1.19
CA TYR A 65 -4.17 -4.99 -1.52
C TYR A 65 -4.95 -6.25 -1.08
N PRO A 66 -4.55 -7.49 -1.45
CA PRO A 66 -5.23 -8.68 -0.97
C PRO A 66 -5.14 -8.83 0.55
N LEU A 67 -3.98 -8.57 1.17
CA LEU A 67 -3.81 -8.71 2.61
C LEU A 67 -4.63 -7.67 3.39
N GLY A 68 -4.67 -6.42 2.91
CA GLY A 68 -5.54 -5.37 3.45
C GLY A 68 -7.03 -5.76 3.37
N GLY A 69 -7.45 -6.45 2.29
CA GLY A 69 -8.78 -7.04 2.18
C GLY A 69 -9.05 -8.10 3.25
N GLY A 70 -8.05 -8.92 3.56
CA GLY A 70 -8.08 -9.84 4.71
C GLY A 70 -8.22 -9.10 6.03
N PHE A 71 -7.44 -8.05 6.27
CA PHE A 71 -7.55 -7.22 7.48
C PHE A 71 -8.93 -6.59 7.60
N ALA A 72 -9.49 -6.05 6.50
CA ALA A 72 -10.83 -5.50 6.50
C ALA A 72 -11.89 -6.54 6.89
N THR A 73 -11.70 -7.80 6.47
CA THR A 73 -12.59 -8.91 6.80
C THR A 73 -12.53 -9.22 8.30
N VAL A 74 -11.33 -9.45 8.86
CA VAL A 74 -11.19 -9.82 10.28
C VAL A 74 -11.58 -8.68 11.22
N ILE A 75 -11.33 -7.41 10.83
CA ILE A 75 -11.82 -6.24 11.59
C ILE A 75 -13.34 -6.24 11.63
N GLY A 76 -14.03 -6.45 10.50
CA GLY A 76 -15.48 -6.50 10.46
C GLY A 76 -16.09 -7.67 11.19
N GLU A 77 -15.37 -8.78 11.36
CA GLU A 77 -15.81 -9.98 12.08
C GLU A 77 -15.58 -9.90 13.59
N GLN A 78 -14.52 -9.20 14.05
CA GLN A 78 -14.04 -9.30 15.43
C GLN A 78 -14.07 -7.97 16.21
N VAL A 79 -14.18 -6.82 15.53
CA VAL A 79 -14.23 -5.51 16.19
C VAL A 79 -15.66 -4.99 16.19
N ASP A 80 -16.33 -5.12 17.34
CA ASP A 80 -17.74 -4.74 17.49
C ASP A 80 -18.02 -3.28 17.13
N GLY A 81 -18.96 -3.06 16.21
CA GLY A 81 -19.35 -1.72 15.77
C GLY A 81 -18.45 -1.10 14.71
N TYR A 82 -17.48 -1.85 14.17
CA TYR A 82 -16.60 -1.40 13.10
C TYR A 82 -16.68 -2.30 11.87
N SER A 83 -16.32 -1.72 10.74
CA SER A 83 -16.06 -2.39 9.46
C SER A 83 -14.89 -1.67 8.79
N ALA A 84 -14.24 -2.30 7.84
CA ALA A 84 -13.15 -1.65 7.11
C ALA A 84 -13.29 -1.85 5.59
N THR A 85 -12.71 -0.93 4.83
CA THR A 85 -12.59 -1.01 3.37
C THR A 85 -11.17 -0.68 2.95
N VAL A 86 -10.73 -1.27 1.85
CA VAL A 86 -9.40 -1.04 1.29
C VAL A 86 -9.44 0.00 0.19
N SER A 87 -8.38 0.79 0.09
CA SER A 87 -8.12 1.71 -1.00
C SER A 87 -6.83 1.33 -1.70
N GLU A 88 -6.88 1.22 -3.03
CA GLU A 88 -5.69 1.12 -3.86
C GLU A 88 -4.96 2.46 -3.87
N THR A 89 -3.63 2.42 -3.70
CA THR A 89 -2.75 3.59 -3.66
C THR A 89 -1.43 3.27 -4.38
N ASN A 90 -0.51 4.25 -4.43
CA ASN A 90 0.87 3.99 -4.85
C ASN A 90 1.73 3.38 -3.72
N ALA A 91 1.16 3.00 -2.61
CA ALA A 91 1.78 2.40 -1.42
C ALA A 91 2.51 3.43 -0.49
N SER A 92 3.68 3.12 0.03
CA SER A 92 4.17 3.59 1.33
C SER A 92 4.22 5.10 1.53
N VAL A 93 4.70 5.90 0.57
CA VAL A 93 4.75 7.38 0.71
C VAL A 93 3.34 7.97 0.67
N ASP A 94 2.54 7.58 -0.34
CA ASP A 94 1.14 7.99 -0.41
C ASP A 94 0.37 7.59 0.86
N ASN A 95 0.62 6.39 1.38
CA ASN A 95 -0.04 5.84 2.55
C ASN A 95 0.30 6.65 3.81
N MET A 96 1.57 7.00 4.02
CA MET A 96 1.96 7.86 5.15
C MET A 96 1.38 9.27 5.03
N GLN A 97 1.27 9.83 3.82
CA GLN A 97 0.60 11.11 3.60
C GLN A 97 -0.89 11.02 3.95
N LEU A 98 -1.58 9.94 3.53
CA LEU A 98 -2.99 9.71 3.87
C LEU A 98 -3.20 9.55 5.37
N ILE A 99 -2.31 8.88 6.10
CA ILE A 99 -2.34 8.81 7.57
C ILE A 99 -2.19 10.20 8.19
N GLY A 100 -1.23 10.99 7.71
CA GLY A 100 -0.97 12.34 8.21
C GLY A 100 -2.13 13.31 7.99
N ASP A 101 -2.78 13.23 6.83
CA ASP A 101 -3.89 14.10 6.43
C ASP A 101 -5.26 13.60 6.92
N GLY A 102 -5.31 12.41 7.54
CA GLY A 102 -6.57 11.77 7.97
C GLY A 102 -7.40 11.23 6.81
N GLY A 103 -6.78 10.95 5.67
CA GLY A 103 -7.39 10.32 4.50
C GLY A 103 -7.50 8.79 4.61
N ALA A 104 -6.75 8.18 5.53
CA ALA A 104 -6.84 6.78 5.89
C ALA A 104 -6.73 6.62 7.41
N ASP A 105 -7.43 5.60 7.96
CA ASP A 105 -7.36 5.23 9.37
C ASP A 105 -6.20 4.28 9.64
N LEU A 106 -5.93 3.39 8.69
CA LEU A 106 -4.88 2.38 8.71
C LEU A 106 -4.11 2.39 7.39
N ALA A 107 -2.85 2.03 7.43
CA ALA A 107 -2.05 1.89 6.22
C ALA A 107 -0.98 0.80 6.35
N LEU A 108 -0.74 0.06 5.25
CA LEU A 108 0.41 -0.83 5.11
C LEU A 108 1.58 -0.02 4.54
N VAL A 109 2.73 -0.06 5.21
CA VAL A 109 3.89 0.79 4.90
C VAL A 109 5.18 -0.01 5.06
N LEU A 110 6.19 0.29 4.27
CA LEU A 110 7.56 -0.18 4.50
C LEU A 110 8.19 0.52 5.70
N GLY A 111 8.97 -0.19 6.49
CA GLY A 111 9.57 0.33 7.71
C GLY A 111 10.52 1.51 7.49
N ASP A 112 11.26 1.52 6.39
CA ASP A 112 12.13 2.63 5.98
C ASP A 112 11.33 3.90 5.68
N THR A 113 10.26 3.78 4.89
CA THR A 113 9.36 4.91 4.57
C THR A 113 8.62 5.39 5.82
N ALA A 114 8.22 4.48 6.71
CA ALA A 114 7.61 4.85 7.99
C ALA A 114 8.59 5.65 8.87
N ALA A 115 9.86 5.22 8.94
CA ALA A 115 10.93 5.94 9.63
C ALA A 115 11.14 7.34 9.05
N ASP A 116 11.31 7.44 7.73
CA ASP A 116 11.47 8.73 7.04
C ASP A 116 10.30 9.68 7.35
N ALA A 117 9.08 9.14 7.31
CA ALA A 117 7.87 9.94 7.51
C ALA A 117 7.75 10.49 8.93
N VAL A 118 7.97 9.68 9.97
CA VAL A 118 7.87 10.15 11.36
C VAL A 118 9.02 11.07 11.74
N ASN A 119 10.19 10.92 11.11
CA ASN A 119 11.36 11.78 11.32
C ASN A 119 11.33 13.06 10.47
N GLY A 120 10.48 13.14 9.45
CA GLY A 120 10.44 14.26 8.50
C GLY A 120 11.66 14.28 7.58
N GLU A 121 12.05 13.12 7.07
CA GLU A 121 13.18 12.89 6.18
C GLU A 121 12.71 12.51 4.75
N ALA A 122 13.60 12.49 3.79
CA ALA A 122 13.34 12.16 2.38
C ALA A 122 12.10 12.92 1.84
N ASP A 123 11.09 12.21 1.32
CA ASP A 123 9.87 12.81 0.77
C ASP A 123 9.03 13.57 1.81
N PHE A 124 9.37 13.46 3.10
CA PHE A 124 8.70 14.14 4.22
C PHE A 124 9.53 15.25 4.82
N GLU A 125 10.59 15.74 4.14
CA GLU A 125 11.49 16.77 4.66
C GLU A 125 10.73 18.01 5.14
N GLY A 126 10.85 18.31 6.45
CA GLY A 126 10.20 19.44 7.09
C GLY A 126 8.70 19.27 7.37
N ALA A 127 8.12 18.11 7.12
CA ALA A 127 6.71 17.77 7.35
C ALA A 127 6.57 16.36 7.96
N PRO A 128 7.08 16.14 9.21
CA PRO A 128 6.97 14.85 9.85
C PRO A 128 5.51 14.44 10.05
N VAL A 129 5.24 13.14 9.87
CA VAL A 129 3.89 12.56 9.99
C VAL A 129 3.69 12.05 11.41
N THR A 130 2.56 12.42 12.03
CA THR A 130 2.13 11.80 13.30
C THR A 130 1.55 10.42 13.01
N ALA A 131 2.28 9.37 13.37
CA ALA A 131 1.86 7.99 13.20
C ALA A 131 2.49 7.10 14.28
N CYS A 132 1.86 5.95 14.55
CA CYS A 132 2.39 4.87 15.36
C CYS A 132 2.16 3.52 14.68
N ALA A 133 2.98 2.51 14.99
CA ALA A 133 2.83 1.17 14.46
C ALA A 133 1.82 0.36 15.27
N LEU A 134 0.87 -0.28 14.59
CA LEU A 134 0.03 -1.32 15.19
C LEU A 134 0.78 -2.67 15.28
N GLY A 135 1.86 -2.81 14.55
CA GLY A 135 2.78 -3.93 14.62
C GLY A 135 3.55 -4.17 13.32
N ARG A 136 4.70 -4.83 13.45
CA ARG A 136 5.44 -5.39 12.33
C ARG A 136 4.65 -6.54 11.73
N LEU A 137 4.59 -6.60 10.39
CA LEU A 137 3.81 -7.61 9.68
C LEU A 137 4.71 -8.76 9.20
N TYR A 138 5.34 -8.59 8.06
CA TYR A 138 6.18 -9.60 7.39
C TYR A 138 7.37 -8.92 6.72
N ASP A 139 8.36 -9.70 6.31
CA ASP A 139 9.50 -9.18 5.57
C ASP A 139 9.12 -8.84 4.13
N ASN A 140 9.52 -7.65 3.70
CA ASN A 140 9.34 -7.15 2.36
C ASN A 140 10.63 -7.36 1.59
N TYR A 141 10.59 -8.22 0.57
CA TYR A 141 11.73 -8.58 -0.26
C TYR A 141 11.82 -7.62 -1.44
N THR A 142 12.96 -6.96 -1.60
CA THR A 142 13.23 -6.24 -2.84
C THR A 142 13.56 -7.24 -3.93
N GLN A 143 12.83 -7.17 -5.04
CA GLN A 143 12.95 -8.09 -6.16
C GLN A 143 13.28 -7.26 -7.40
N ILE A 144 14.48 -7.44 -7.93
CA ILE A 144 14.89 -6.79 -9.15
C ILE A 144 14.77 -7.79 -10.27
N VAL A 145 13.86 -7.50 -11.20
CA VAL A 145 13.48 -8.42 -12.26
C VAL A 145 13.91 -7.90 -13.62
N THR A 146 14.34 -8.82 -14.46
CA THR A 146 14.68 -8.57 -15.86
C THR A 146 14.28 -9.77 -16.73
N SER A 147 14.45 -9.65 -18.04
CA SER A 147 14.29 -10.79 -18.96
C SER A 147 15.62 -11.49 -19.19
N ALA A 148 15.59 -12.80 -19.51
CA ALA A 148 16.79 -13.58 -19.83
C ALA A 148 17.58 -13.01 -21.02
N ASP A 149 16.92 -12.35 -21.95
CA ASP A 149 17.53 -11.75 -23.16
C ASP A 149 18.08 -10.34 -22.93
N SER A 150 17.86 -9.70 -21.75
CA SER A 150 18.34 -8.35 -21.45
C SER A 150 19.86 -8.21 -21.39
N GLY A 151 20.55 -9.29 -20.97
CA GLY A 151 21.96 -9.28 -20.67
C GLY A 151 22.33 -8.66 -19.32
N ILE A 152 21.35 -8.18 -18.52
CA ILE A 152 21.54 -7.65 -17.17
C ILE A 152 21.70 -8.81 -16.19
N THR A 153 22.79 -8.86 -15.46
CA THR A 153 23.12 -9.90 -14.47
C THR A 153 23.48 -9.34 -13.10
N SER A 154 23.71 -8.04 -13.01
CA SER A 154 24.03 -7.29 -11.79
C SER A 154 23.41 -5.90 -11.82
N ILE A 155 23.48 -5.18 -10.70
CA ILE A 155 23.02 -3.78 -10.62
C ILE A 155 23.83 -2.89 -11.56
N GLU A 156 25.15 -3.10 -11.65
CA GLU A 156 26.05 -2.29 -12.48
C GLU A 156 25.73 -2.39 -13.98
N ASP A 157 25.16 -3.53 -14.43
CA ASP A 157 24.72 -3.71 -15.83
C ASP A 157 23.53 -2.82 -16.18
N MET A 158 22.89 -2.19 -15.21
CA MET A 158 21.75 -1.28 -15.42
C MET A 158 22.19 0.11 -15.88
N GLU A 159 23.49 0.44 -15.87
CA GLU A 159 23.96 1.74 -16.34
C GLU A 159 23.55 1.98 -17.80
N GLY A 160 22.77 3.03 -18.04
CA GLY A 160 22.20 3.38 -19.34
C GLY A 160 20.92 2.62 -19.73
N ALA A 161 20.49 1.64 -18.93
CA ALA A 161 19.29 0.86 -19.19
C ALA A 161 17.99 1.63 -18.86
N SER A 162 16.87 1.17 -19.41
CA SER A 162 15.53 1.65 -19.05
C SER A 162 15.02 0.82 -17.87
N VAL A 163 14.90 1.45 -16.69
CA VAL A 163 14.60 0.74 -15.42
C VAL A 163 13.37 1.32 -14.73
N SER A 164 12.41 0.46 -14.38
CA SER A 164 11.29 0.84 -13.53
C SER A 164 11.71 0.80 -12.05
N LEU A 165 11.49 1.90 -11.34
CA LEU A 165 11.82 2.04 -9.92
C LEU A 165 10.61 1.81 -8.98
N GLY A 166 9.47 1.34 -9.50
CA GLY A 166 8.21 1.25 -8.77
C GLY A 166 7.26 2.40 -9.11
N SER A 167 6.06 2.37 -8.54
CA SER A 167 5.09 3.47 -8.71
C SER A 167 5.63 4.77 -8.11
N PRO A 168 5.27 5.94 -8.67
CA PRO A 168 5.64 7.22 -8.06
C PRO A 168 5.08 7.32 -6.64
N GLY A 169 5.93 7.71 -5.67
CA GLY A 169 5.53 7.79 -4.27
C GLY A 169 5.34 6.43 -3.59
N SER A 170 5.98 5.38 -4.11
CA SER A 170 6.01 4.06 -3.47
C SER A 170 7.26 3.88 -2.62
N GLY A 171 7.18 3.01 -1.60
CA GLY A 171 8.38 2.57 -0.87
C GLY A 171 9.35 1.79 -1.77
N THR A 172 8.86 1.12 -2.82
CA THR A 172 9.72 0.49 -3.83
C THR A 172 10.63 1.52 -4.48
N GLU A 173 10.12 2.70 -4.83
CA GLU A 173 10.91 3.76 -5.43
C GLU A 173 12.03 4.24 -4.49
N ILE A 174 11.72 4.42 -3.19
CA ILE A 174 12.72 4.81 -2.19
C ILE A 174 13.84 3.76 -2.11
N ILE A 175 13.48 2.47 -1.98
CA ILE A 175 14.48 1.40 -1.90
C ILE A 175 15.30 1.32 -3.18
N ALA A 176 14.67 1.42 -4.35
CA ALA A 176 15.36 1.39 -5.64
C ALA A 176 16.39 2.50 -5.78
N LEU A 177 16.03 3.74 -5.41
CA LEU A 177 16.96 4.88 -5.40
C LEU A 177 18.15 4.60 -4.48
N ARG A 178 17.91 4.12 -3.26
CA ARG A 178 18.95 3.80 -2.27
C ARG A 178 19.87 2.67 -2.71
N ILE A 179 19.36 1.63 -3.37
CA ILE A 179 20.17 0.55 -3.94
C ILE A 179 21.05 1.07 -5.08
N LEU A 180 20.50 1.85 -6.00
CA LEU A 180 21.27 2.44 -7.09
C LEU A 180 22.39 3.35 -6.58
N GLU A 181 22.10 4.20 -5.59
CA GLU A 181 23.10 5.03 -4.93
C GLU A 181 24.18 4.19 -4.24
N ALA A 182 23.81 3.12 -3.52
CA ALA A 182 24.75 2.20 -2.89
C ALA A 182 25.65 1.49 -3.91
N ALA A 183 25.13 1.20 -5.10
CA ALA A 183 25.87 0.65 -6.23
C ALA A 183 26.71 1.70 -7.01
N GLY A 184 26.60 2.98 -6.65
CA GLY A 184 27.30 4.07 -7.31
C GLY A 184 26.71 4.51 -8.63
N ILE A 185 25.46 4.16 -8.91
CA ILE A 185 24.70 4.59 -10.09
C ILE A 185 23.86 5.80 -9.71
N ASP A 186 24.05 6.90 -10.40
CA ASP A 186 23.21 8.10 -10.25
C ASP A 186 21.81 7.81 -10.86
N PRO A 187 20.73 7.77 -10.06
CA PRO A 187 19.42 7.40 -10.56
C PRO A 187 18.81 8.42 -11.55
N ASP A 188 19.31 9.66 -11.58
CA ASP A 188 18.79 10.70 -12.47
C ASP A 188 19.51 10.72 -13.83
N SER A 189 20.75 10.25 -13.89
CA SER A 189 21.57 10.32 -15.10
C SER A 189 22.17 8.99 -15.54
N GLY A 190 22.27 8.03 -14.66
CA GLY A 190 22.85 6.70 -14.91
C GLY A 190 21.88 5.73 -15.57
N ILE A 191 20.58 5.94 -15.47
CA ILE A 191 19.53 5.10 -16.05
C ILE A 191 18.47 5.92 -16.79
N SER A 192 17.66 5.26 -17.63
CA SER A 192 16.41 5.84 -18.13
C SER A 192 15.27 5.46 -17.18
N ARG A 193 15.03 6.30 -16.16
CA ARG A 193 14.08 6.06 -15.09
C ARG A 193 12.64 5.96 -15.60
N GLN A 194 11.95 4.89 -15.21
CA GLN A 194 10.53 4.68 -15.35
C GLN A 194 9.88 4.51 -13.97
N GLN A 195 8.61 4.84 -13.85
CA GLN A 195 7.87 4.75 -12.58
C GLN A 195 6.58 3.98 -12.85
N LEU A 196 6.64 2.65 -12.69
CA LEU A 196 5.55 1.72 -13.01
C LEU A 196 5.25 0.87 -11.79
N GLY A 197 3.97 0.57 -11.54
CA GLY A 197 3.56 -0.46 -10.59
C GLY A 197 4.02 -1.85 -11.06
N VAL A 198 3.93 -2.86 -10.17
CA VAL A 198 4.46 -4.20 -10.50
C VAL A 198 3.78 -4.83 -11.73
N ALA A 199 2.47 -4.63 -11.89
CA ALA A 199 1.75 -5.17 -13.04
C ALA A 199 2.20 -4.51 -14.35
N GLU A 200 2.30 -3.17 -14.37
CA GLU A 200 2.79 -2.42 -15.52
C GLU A 200 4.27 -2.69 -15.80
N THR A 201 5.09 -2.90 -14.76
CA THR A 201 6.50 -3.30 -14.89
C THR A 201 6.62 -4.64 -15.62
N VAL A 202 5.81 -5.63 -15.22
CA VAL A 202 5.76 -6.95 -15.90
C VAL A 202 5.33 -6.82 -17.35
N GLU A 203 4.29 -6.03 -17.65
CA GLU A 203 3.87 -5.77 -19.02
C GLU A 203 4.97 -5.11 -19.85
N ALA A 204 5.63 -4.10 -19.29
CA ALA A 204 6.71 -3.37 -19.95
C ALA A 204 7.96 -4.25 -20.21
N LEU A 205 8.29 -5.19 -19.30
CA LEU A 205 9.33 -6.20 -19.50
C LEU A 205 8.97 -7.17 -20.62
N ARG A 206 7.72 -7.69 -20.67
CA ARG A 206 7.23 -8.56 -21.74
C ARG A 206 7.27 -7.88 -23.11
N ASP A 207 6.94 -6.60 -23.16
CA ASP A 207 6.93 -5.81 -24.39
C ASP A 207 8.33 -5.29 -24.78
N GLY A 208 9.35 -5.51 -23.96
CA GLY A 208 10.72 -5.03 -24.16
C GLY A 208 10.84 -3.51 -24.18
N THR A 209 9.95 -2.80 -23.47
CA THR A 209 9.98 -1.33 -23.37
C THR A 209 10.81 -0.84 -22.19
N ILE A 210 11.10 -1.72 -21.23
CA ILE A 210 12.09 -1.56 -20.17
C ILE A 210 13.01 -2.77 -20.13
N ASP A 211 14.21 -2.58 -19.57
CA ASP A 211 15.24 -3.61 -19.47
C ASP A 211 15.22 -4.32 -18.11
N ALA A 212 14.85 -3.59 -17.04
CA ALA A 212 14.74 -4.12 -15.69
C ALA A 212 13.68 -3.36 -14.88
N GLY A 213 13.26 -3.94 -13.75
CA GLY A 213 12.33 -3.29 -12.85
C GLY A 213 12.53 -3.71 -11.41
N PHE A 214 12.38 -2.74 -10.51
CA PHE A 214 12.34 -2.94 -9.07
C PHE A 214 10.92 -3.18 -8.60
N TRP A 215 10.78 -4.11 -7.69
CA TRP A 215 9.58 -4.37 -6.93
C TRP A 215 9.93 -4.72 -5.50
N SER A 216 9.22 -4.18 -4.54
CA SER A 216 9.36 -4.52 -3.13
C SER A 216 8.04 -5.07 -2.60
N GLY A 217 8.03 -6.32 -2.14
CA GLY A 217 6.81 -7.02 -1.72
C GLY A 217 7.07 -8.33 -1.02
N GLY A 218 6.00 -8.95 -0.48
CA GLY A 218 6.04 -10.28 0.09
C GLY A 218 6.17 -11.37 -0.98
N LEU A 219 6.53 -12.56 -0.54
CA LEU A 219 6.70 -13.72 -1.40
C LEU A 219 5.51 -14.70 -1.31
N PRO A 220 5.11 -15.32 -2.45
CA PRO A 220 5.41 -14.85 -3.80
C PRO A 220 4.54 -13.65 -4.19
N THR A 221 5.01 -12.76 -5.06
CA THR A 221 4.21 -11.65 -5.60
C THR A 221 3.42 -12.11 -6.82
N GLY A 222 2.09 -11.91 -6.83
CA GLY A 222 1.20 -12.42 -7.86
C GLY A 222 1.59 -12.04 -9.30
N ALA A 223 1.92 -10.77 -9.57
CA ALA A 223 2.34 -10.32 -10.89
C ALA A 223 3.67 -10.97 -11.36
N LEU A 224 4.59 -11.26 -10.41
CA LEU A 224 5.84 -11.93 -10.74
C LEU A 224 5.64 -13.44 -10.95
N VAL A 225 4.70 -14.06 -10.23
CA VAL A 225 4.28 -15.46 -10.52
C VAL A 225 3.80 -15.56 -11.96
N ASP A 226 2.94 -14.63 -12.41
CA ASP A 226 2.47 -14.60 -13.79
C ASP A 226 3.59 -14.37 -14.80
N TYR A 227 4.59 -13.54 -14.47
CA TYR A 227 5.74 -13.30 -15.34
C TYR A 227 6.65 -14.52 -15.44
N ALA A 228 6.91 -15.18 -14.32
CA ALA A 228 7.74 -16.38 -14.27
C ALA A 228 7.22 -17.52 -15.16
N THR A 229 5.88 -17.64 -15.36
CA THR A 229 5.29 -18.65 -16.26
C THR A 229 5.71 -18.49 -17.72
N THR A 230 6.25 -17.34 -18.11
CA THR A 230 6.80 -17.14 -19.48
C THR A 230 8.15 -17.82 -19.67
N GLY A 231 8.83 -18.19 -18.59
CA GLY A 231 10.18 -18.75 -18.60
C GLY A 231 11.29 -17.75 -18.88
N GLU A 232 10.98 -16.46 -18.91
CA GLU A 232 11.93 -15.38 -19.26
C GLU A 232 12.38 -14.55 -18.06
N MET A 233 11.72 -14.70 -16.90
CA MET A 233 12.02 -13.92 -15.70
C MET A 233 13.38 -14.31 -15.09
N VAL A 234 14.21 -13.31 -14.80
CA VAL A 234 15.46 -13.43 -14.06
C VAL A 234 15.43 -12.47 -12.88
N LEU A 235 15.82 -12.95 -11.68
CA LEU A 235 16.01 -12.13 -10.49
C LEU A 235 17.48 -11.75 -10.37
N ILE A 236 17.77 -10.48 -10.06
CA ILE A 236 19.13 -9.95 -9.89
C ILE A 236 19.48 -9.93 -8.40
N PRO A 237 20.56 -10.62 -7.98
CA PRO A 237 21.04 -10.56 -6.59
C PRO A 237 21.58 -9.17 -6.26
N HIS A 238 21.32 -8.70 -5.03
CA HIS A 238 21.74 -7.39 -4.55
C HIS A 238 21.82 -7.29 -3.03
N GLY A 239 21.80 -8.42 -2.32
CA GLY A 239 21.88 -8.45 -0.85
C GLY A 239 23.16 -7.82 -0.30
N GLU A 240 24.24 -7.82 -1.07
CA GLU A 240 25.53 -7.21 -0.69
C GLU A 240 25.43 -5.71 -0.37
N TYR A 241 24.41 -5.00 -0.89
CA TYR A 241 24.19 -3.59 -0.60
C TYR A 241 23.53 -3.34 0.76
N ALA A 242 22.97 -4.35 1.42
CA ALA A 242 22.27 -4.21 2.68
C ALA A 242 23.12 -3.52 3.76
N THR A 243 24.41 -3.89 3.89
CA THR A 243 25.32 -3.30 4.89
C THR A 243 25.52 -1.80 4.63
N VAL A 244 25.76 -1.39 3.37
CA VAL A 244 25.95 0.02 3.02
C VAL A 244 24.67 0.82 3.27
N MET A 245 23.51 0.25 2.91
CA MET A 245 22.19 0.88 3.16
C MET A 245 21.89 0.97 4.65
N GLN A 246 22.24 -0.04 5.44
CA GLN A 246 22.08 -0.03 6.88
C GLN A 246 22.88 1.08 7.54
N GLU A 247 24.14 1.28 7.11
CA GLU A 247 25.01 2.34 7.63
C GLU A 247 24.52 3.75 7.22
N ALA A 248 23.94 3.87 6.03
CA ALA A 248 23.51 5.16 5.49
C ALA A 248 22.10 5.59 5.95
N TYR A 249 21.18 4.65 6.07
CA TYR A 249 19.74 4.96 6.23
C TYR A 249 19.12 4.35 7.50
N GLY A 250 19.59 3.21 8.00
CA GLY A 250 19.08 2.63 9.25
C GLY A 250 19.07 1.12 9.32
N ALA A 251 18.95 0.60 10.54
CA ALA A 251 19.08 -0.82 10.87
C ALA A 251 17.99 -1.73 10.27
N TYR A 252 16.95 -1.17 9.71
CA TYR A 252 15.84 -1.91 9.09
C TYR A 252 16.19 -2.53 7.73
N TYR A 253 17.30 -2.16 7.09
CA TYR A 253 17.80 -2.84 5.91
C TYR A 253 18.60 -4.06 6.30
N THR A 254 18.19 -5.23 5.85
CA THR A 254 18.90 -6.49 6.12
C THR A 254 19.05 -7.30 4.84
N GLU A 255 20.05 -8.20 4.85
CA GLU A 255 20.24 -9.18 3.79
C GLU A 255 19.52 -10.48 4.13
N THR A 256 18.80 -11.04 3.16
CA THR A 256 18.25 -12.39 3.22
C THR A 256 18.18 -13.00 1.83
N GLU A 257 17.58 -14.19 1.71
CA GLU A 257 17.44 -14.88 0.43
C GLU A 257 15.95 -15.04 0.06
N ILE A 258 15.63 -14.82 -1.20
CA ILE A 258 14.41 -15.36 -1.82
C ILE A 258 14.68 -16.86 -1.98
N PRO A 259 13.90 -17.75 -1.33
CA PRO A 259 14.14 -19.19 -1.42
C PRO A 259 14.07 -19.70 -2.86
N ALA A 260 14.84 -20.73 -3.18
CA ALA A 260 14.68 -21.45 -4.43
C ALA A 260 13.24 -21.94 -4.59
N ASP A 261 12.80 -22.11 -5.83
CA ASP A 261 11.43 -22.55 -6.18
C ASP A 261 10.31 -21.58 -5.74
N THR A 262 10.64 -20.33 -5.36
CA THR A 262 9.62 -19.29 -5.10
C THR A 262 8.86 -18.94 -6.38
N TYR A 263 9.56 -18.89 -7.50
CA TYR A 263 9.00 -18.64 -8.83
C TYR A 263 9.39 -19.75 -9.81
N GLU A 264 8.54 -19.97 -10.83
CA GLU A 264 8.83 -20.95 -11.88
C GLU A 264 10.14 -20.61 -12.61
N GLY A 265 11.07 -21.57 -12.68
CA GLY A 265 12.37 -21.39 -13.32
C GLY A 265 13.46 -20.74 -12.44
N GLN A 266 13.15 -20.42 -11.18
CA GLN A 266 14.12 -19.95 -10.20
C GLN A 266 14.64 -21.13 -9.37
N ASP A 267 15.70 -21.80 -9.85
CA ASP A 267 16.23 -23.02 -9.24
C ASP A 267 17.17 -22.78 -8.05
N GLU A 268 17.66 -21.55 -7.86
CA GLU A 268 18.61 -21.17 -6.81
C GLU A 268 18.04 -20.06 -5.93
N ALA A 269 18.46 -20.02 -4.66
CA ALA A 269 18.15 -18.92 -3.76
C ALA A 269 18.86 -17.64 -4.21
N ILE A 270 18.20 -16.48 -4.05
CA ILE A 270 18.71 -15.18 -4.51
C ILE A 270 18.89 -14.26 -3.30
N SER A 271 20.12 -13.80 -3.05
CA SER A 271 20.44 -12.85 -1.99
C SER A 271 19.89 -11.44 -2.35
N VAL A 272 19.09 -10.88 -1.45
CA VAL A 272 18.37 -9.62 -1.64
C VAL A 272 18.37 -8.76 -0.39
N VAL A 273 18.11 -7.47 -0.58
CA VAL A 273 17.80 -6.52 0.50
C VAL A 273 16.33 -6.68 0.90
N VAL A 274 16.07 -6.71 2.21
CA VAL A 274 14.72 -6.72 2.79
C VAL A 274 14.53 -5.57 3.78
N VAL A 275 13.25 -5.20 3.94
CA VAL A 275 12.77 -4.19 4.90
C VAL A 275 11.51 -4.76 5.56
N PRO A 276 11.27 -4.59 6.87
CA PRO A 276 10.01 -5.00 7.46
C PRO A 276 8.83 -4.19 6.93
N ASN A 277 7.65 -4.80 6.81
CA ASN A 277 6.39 -4.10 6.66
C ASN A 277 5.77 -3.82 8.03
N VAL A 278 5.07 -2.70 8.14
CA VAL A 278 4.32 -2.32 9.33
C VAL A 278 2.89 -1.92 8.97
N LEU A 279 1.98 -2.17 9.89
CA LEU A 279 0.66 -1.55 9.88
C LEU A 279 0.72 -0.31 10.75
N VAL A 280 0.32 0.83 10.21
CA VAL A 280 0.36 2.11 10.90
C VAL A 280 -1.01 2.74 11.04
N ALA A 281 -1.18 3.56 12.07
CA ALA A 281 -2.34 4.41 12.29
C ALA A 281 -1.92 5.80 12.78
N ASN A 282 -2.83 6.78 12.69
CA ASN A 282 -2.65 8.06 13.36
C ASN A 282 -3.24 7.96 14.78
N PRO A 283 -2.41 8.09 15.84
CA PRO A 283 -2.86 7.96 17.22
C PRO A 283 -3.86 9.05 17.64
N ASP A 284 -3.90 10.19 16.95
CA ASP A 284 -4.85 11.26 17.24
C ASP A 284 -6.27 10.91 16.74
N ASN A 285 -6.39 9.99 15.79
CA ASN A 285 -7.65 9.59 15.16
C ASN A 285 -8.19 8.23 15.68
N MET A 286 -7.38 7.48 16.42
CA MET A 286 -7.71 6.12 16.88
C MET A 286 -7.37 5.95 18.36
N ASP A 287 -8.38 5.75 19.22
CA ASP A 287 -8.14 5.56 20.64
C ASP A 287 -7.44 4.23 20.97
N GLU A 288 -6.83 4.14 22.16
CA GLU A 288 -6.04 2.99 22.60
C GLU A 288 -6.83 1.68 22.59
N GLY A 289 -8.12 1.74 22.96
CA GLY A 289 -8.98 0.55 22.97
C GLY A 289 -9.26 0.00 21.57
N LEU A 290 -9.42 0.88 20.58
CA LEU A 290 -9.58 0.47 19.18
C LEU A 290 -8.27 -0.04 18.58
N GLN A 291 -7.13 0.58 18.91
CA GLN A 291 -5.80 0.10 18.53
C GLN A 291 -5.58 -1.35 19.01
N GLU A 292 -5.88 -1.63 20.29
CA GLU A 292 -5.75 -2.96 20.89
C GLU A 292 -6.64 -3.98 20.18
N GLN A 293 -7.93 -3.65 19.94
CA GLN A 293 -8.89 -4.55 19.27
C GLN A 293 -8.49 -4.86 17.83
N ILE A 294 -8.05 -3.87 17.06
CA ILE A 294 -7.60 -4.07 15.67
C ILE A 294 -6.34 -4.93 15.64
N THR A 295 -5.37 -4.65 16.53
CA THR A 295 -4.15 -5.44 16.64
C THR A 295 -4.48 -6.90 16.96
N ALA A 296 -5.32 -7.13 17.98
CA ALA A 296 -5.78 -8.47 18.32
C ALA A 296 -6.50 -9.17 17.14
N ALA A 297 -7.44 -8.49 16.48
CA ALA A 297 -8.18 -9.05 15.35
C ALA A 297 -7.26 -9.52 14.22
N ILE A 298 -6.18 -8.77 13.94
CA ILE A 298 -5.24 -9.11 12.87
C ILE A 298 -4.32 -10.25 13.30
N PHE A 299 -3.65 -10.14 14.44
CA PHE A 299 -2.62 -11.11 14.85
C PHE A 299 -3.20 -12.45 15.31
N ASP A 300 -4.38 -12.45 15.95
CA ASP A 300 -5.11 -13.67 16.34
C ASP A 300 -5.72 -14.40 15.12
N SER A 301 -5.88 -13.71 13.98
CA SER A 301 -6.40 -14.28 12.73
C SER A 301 -5.33 -14.75 11.75
N ARG A 302 -4.09 -14.94 12.18
CA ARG A 302 -2.95 -15.34 11.34
C ARG A 302 -3.25 -16.50 10.39
N GLU A 303 -3.91 -17.55 10.87
CA GLU A 303 -4.27 -18.71 10.04
C GLU A 303 -5.23 -18.34 8.91
N GLN A 304 -6.30 -17.58 9.22
CA GLN A 304 -7.25 -17.09 8.23
C GLN A 304 -6.59 -16.16 7.20
N LEU A 305 -5.72 -15.27 7.66
CA LEU A 305 -4.99 -14.33 6.80
C LEU A 305 -3.96 -15.05 5.91
N THR A 306 -3.38 -16.16 6.36
CA THR A 306 -2.48 -16.99 5.56
C THR A 306 -3.21 -17.66 4.39
N GLU A 307 -4.50 -17.93 4.52
CA GLU A 307 -5.33 -18.39 3.38
C GLU A 307 -5.54 -17.30 2.32
N VAL A 308 -5.47 -16.02 2.72
CA VAL A 308 -5.55 -14.88 1.80
C VAL A 308 -4.21 -14.66 1.09
N HIS A 309 -3.11 -14.66 1.85
CA HIS A 309 -1.77 -14.51 1.30
C HIS A 309 -0.72 -15.19 2.20
N PRO A 310 0.21 -16.00 1.64
CA PRO A 310 1.23 -16.73 2.41
C PRO A 310 2.09 -15.87 3.32
N ALA A 311 2.38 -14.62 2.94
CA ALA A 311 3.16 -13.68 3.78
C ALA A 311 2.54 -13.43 5.16
N ALA A 312 1.23 -13.66 5.33
CA ALA A 312 0.59 -13.56 6.65
C ALA A 312 1.05 -14.65 7.64
N ALA A 313 1.72 -15.70 7.18
CA ALA A 313 2.31 -16.69 8.07
C ALA A 313 3.37 -16.09 9.02
N ASP A 314 3.95 -14.95 8.66
CA ASP A 314 4.96 -14.21 9.44
C ASP A 314 4.36 -13.26 10.49
N LEU A 315 3.03 -13.14 10.56
CA LEU A 315 2.35 -12.37 11.61
C LEU A 315 2.54 -13.05 12.97
N ASP A 316 3.60 -12.69 13.69
CA ASP A 316 3.94 -13.28 14.97
C ASP A 316 3.79 -12.26 16.11
N PRO A 317 2.77 -12.42 16.98
CA PRO A 317 2.57 -11.50 18.11
C PRO A 317 3.80 -11.37 19.04
N ALA A 318 4.62 -12.43 19.11
CA ALA A 318 5.80 -12.42 19.98
C ALA A 318 6.90 -11.44 19.52
N THR A 319 6.93 -11.10 18.23
CA THR A 319 7.95 -10.21 17.63
C THR A 319 7.35 -8.97 16.97
N ALA A 320 6.05 -8.93 16.75
CA ALA A 320 5.40 -7.84 16.03
C ALA A 320 5.48 -6.47 16.74
N GLY A 321 5.66 -6.47 18.07
CA GLY A 321 5.91 -5.27 18.87
C GLY A 321 7.35 -4.78 18.82
N GLU A 322 8.28 -5.51 18.20
CA GLU A 322 9.70 -5.13 18.10
C GLU A 322 9.92 -4.21 16.88
N VAL A 323 9.49 -2.95 16.99
CA VAL A 323 9.65 -1.91 15.96
C VAL A 323 10.57 -0.82 16.53
N GLU A 324 11.82 -0.76 16.04
CA GLU A 324 12.84 0.16 16.59
C GLU A 324 12.85 1.55 15.91
N TYR A 325 12.19 1.70 14.76
CA TYR A 325 12.26 2.88 13.90
C TYR A 325 11.06 3.82 14.00
N MET A 326 10.04 3.44 14.75
CA MET A 326 8.90 4.29 15.12
C MET A 326 8.23 3.78 16.40
N ASP A 327 7.43 4.61 17.04
CA ASP A 327 6.70 4.23 18.25
C ASP A 327 5.60 3.21 17.95
N ILE A 328 5.43 2.22 18.83
CA ILE A 328 4.25 1.33 18.83
C ILE A 328 3.06 2.11 19.39
N CYS A 329 1.87 1.92 18.80
CA CYS A 329 0.64 2.47 19.31
C CYS A 329 0.36 1.93 20.74
N PRO A 330 -0.04 2.79 21.72
CA PRO A 330 -0.19 2.34 23.11
C PRO A 330 -1.15 1.15 23.29
N GLY A 331 -2.26 1.10 22.53
CA GLY A 331 -3.19 -0.03 22.59
C GLY A 331 -2.59 -1.31 22.01
N SER A 332 -1.78 -1.20 20.96
CA SER A 332 -1.06 -2.36 20.39
C SER A 332 0.02 -2.87 21.34
N GLN A 333 0.73 -1.97 22.03
CA GLN A 333 1.70 -2.35 23.05
C GLN A 333 1.01 -3.15 24.17
N ALA A 334 -0.17 -2.71 24.61
CA ALA A 334 -0.94 -3.43 25.65
C ALA A 334 -1.31 -4.87 25.19
N TYR A 335 -1.67 -5.04 23.91
CA TYR A 335 -1.92 -6.37 23.34
C TYR A 335 -0.65 -7.23 23.37
N PHE A 336 0.49 -6.72 22.87
CA PHE A 336 1.75 -7.49 22.82
C PHE A 336 2.31 -7.81 24.21
N ASP A 337 2.16 -6.94 25.19
CA ASP A 337 2.55 -7.20 26.60
C ASP A 337 1.71 -8.31 27.26
N GLY A 338 0.57 -8.62 26.70
CA GLY A 338 -0.35 -9.69 27.17
C GLY A 338 -0.12 -11.07 26.55
N GLN A 339 0.81 -11.24 25.57
CA GLN A 339 1.04 -12.50 24.85
C GLN A 339 1.95 -13.49 25.56
#